data_b5790e14542b47c27a786236993e79d6
#
_entry.id   b5790e14542b47c27a786236993e79d6
#
_cell.length_a   1.000
_cell.length_b   1.000
_cell.length_c   1.000
_cell.angle_alpha   90.00
_cell.angle_beta   90.00
_cell.angle_gamma   90.00
#
_symmetry.space_group_name_H-M   'P 1'
#
loop_
_entity.id
_entity.type
_entity.pdbx_description
1 polymer ?
#
loop_
_entity_poly.entity_id
_entity_poly.type
_entity_poly.pdbx_seq_one_letter_code
_entity_poly.pdbx_strand_id
1 'polypeptide(L)'
;ASDVYKRQEVDDETLRRAAGQAARSITKVGAVATSLGDFGITPVVEGLILGGYKYSGLRSESAAETTTFTVVAEKSAQEEFDSAKITAESVLIARDLVNTPSNLLYPETYAAFLSAQAAEAGLEVEVLDEKALEKQGFGGIMAVGRGSARPPRLVRLSWKPKKAKRHVALVGKGITFDTGGISLKPGAKMWDMISDMGGSAAMAAAIIAAAKLNLKVGITATLPLAENMPGSDATRPGDVITHYGGITSEVLNTDAEGRLVLADAIARASEDNPDYLIETATLTGAQMVALGERTAGVMGSEEFRDRMAEIGREVGEKAWAMPCLLY
;
A
#
# COMPACT_ATOMS: atom_id res chain seq x y z
N ALA A 1 35.10 -11.12 23.09
CA ALA A 1 33.74 -11.32 22.51
C ALA A 1 33.13 -10.04 21.89
N SER A 2 33.49 -8.85 22.38
CA SER A 2 32.97 -7.58 21.85
C SER A 2 33.54 -7.13 20.50
N ASP A 3 34.69 -7.65 20.09
CA ASP A 3 35.41 -7.21 18.90
C ASP A 3 34.98 -7.96 17.60
N VAL A 4 34.37 -9.13 17.74
CA VAL A 4 33.86 -9.91 16.60
C VAL A 4 32.60 -9.28 16.00
N TYR A 5 31.81 -8.60 16.82
CA TYR A 5 30.58 -7.90 16.33
C TYR A 5 30.85 -6.52 15.71
N LYS A 6 32.02 -5.96 15.86
CA LYS A 6 32.38 -4.64 15.31
C LYS A 6 32.90 -4.65 13.87
N ARG A 7 33.07 -5.82 13.28
CA ARG A 7 33.53 -6.00 11.87
C ARG A 7 32.48 -6.60 10.96
N GLN A 8 31.21 -6.37 11.24
CA GLN A 8 30.18 -6.68 10.23
C GLN A 8 30.34 -5.71 9.07
N GLU A 9 30.34 -6.23 7.85
CA GLU A 9 30.26 -5.41 6.65
C GLU A 9 29.00 -4.54 6.76
N VAL A 10 29.15 -3.26 6.50
CA VAL A 10 28.04 -2.30 6.55
C VAL A 10 27.26 -2.49 5.25
N ASP A 11 26.17 -3.24 5.33
CA ASP A 11 25.24 -3.39 4.22
C ASP A 11 24.24 -2.20 4.15
N ASP A 12 23.51 -2.10 3.05
CA ASP A 12 22.55 -1.03 2.81
C ASP A 12 21.47 -0.96 3.90
N GLU A 13 21.02 -2.11 4.42
CA GLU A 13 19.99 -2.14 5.45
C GLU A 13 20.54 -1.62 6.79
N THR A 14 21.78 -1.95 7.13
CA THR A 14 22.46 -1.41 8.32
C THR A 14 22.60 0.10 8.22
N LEU A 15 22.97 0.60 7.04
CA LEU A 15 23.12 2.03 6.77
C LEU A 15 21.76 2.76 6.82
N ARG A 16 20.71 2.19 6.21
CA ARG A 16 19.34 2.69 6.27
C ARG A 16 18.84 2.81 7.70
N ARG A 17 19.06 1.78 8.52
CA ARG A 17 18.69 1.79 9.95
C ARG A 17 19.45 2.81 10.76
N ALA A 18 20.77 2.95 10.53
CA ALA A 18 21.58 3.95 11.22
C ALA A 18 21.12 5.37 10.91
N ALA A 19 20.89 5.69 9.63
CA ALA A 19 20.35 6.97 9.20
C ALA A 19 18.95 7.23 9.78
N GLY A 20 18.09 6.23 9.79
CA GLY A 20 16.75 6.33 10.37
C GLY A 20 16.76 6.52 11.89
N GLN A 21 17.69 5.90 12.58
CA GLN A 21 17.89 6.13 14.02
C GLN A 21 18.39 7.54 14.31
N ALA A 22 19.32 8.04 13.49
CA ALA A 22 19.81 9.42 13.59
C ALA A 22 18.67 10.41 13.40
N ALA A 23 17.83 10.24 12.36
CA ALA A 23 16.68 11.11 12.09
C ALA A 23 15.66 11.14 13.25
N ARG A 24 15.43 10.01 13.91
CA ARG A 24 14.53 9.94 15.08
C ARG A 24 15.12 10.60 16.32
N SER A 25 16.44 10.51 16.50
CA SER A 25 17.12 10.98 17.70
C SER A 25 17.44 12.47 17.68
N ILE A 26 17.61 13.02 16.47
CA ILE A 26 17.90 14.44 16.28
C ILE A 26 16.58 15.22 16.32
N THR A 27 16.37 15.94 17.41
CA THR A 27 15.18 16.78 17.62
C THR A 27 15.60 18.18 17.99
N LYS A 28 14.80 19.19 17.66
CA LYS A 28 15.04 20.61 17.99
C LYS A 28 16.33 21.20 17.37
N VAL A 29 16.71 20.67 16.19
CA VAL A 29 17.85 21.15 15.40
C VAL A 29 17.34 21.52 14.03
N GLY A 30 17.54 22.77 13.59
CA GLY A 30 17.01 23.27 12.32
C GLY A 30 17.65 22.61 11.09
N ALA A 31 18.97 22.36 11.13
CA ALA A 31 19.70 21.78 10.00
C ALA A 31 20.81 20.84 10.47
N VAL A 32 21.01 19.76 9.74
CA VAL A 32 22.05 18.74 9.97
C VAL A 32 22.69 18.38 8.65
N ALA A 33 24.01 18.33 8.60
CA ALA A 33 24.79 17.78 7.49
C ALA A 33 25.34 16.40 7.89
N THR A 34 25.34 15.46 6.95
CA THR A 34 25.90 14.12 7.16
C THR A 34 26.78 13.69 5.99
N SER A 35 27.91 13.05 6.30
CA SER A 35 28.80 12.41 5.34
C SER A 35 28.51 10.91 5.17
N LEU A 36 27.45 10.39 5.75
CA LEU A 36 27.05 8.98 5.57
C LEU A 36 26.81 8.63 4.09
N GLY A 37 26.53 9.63 3.24
CA GLY A 37 26.41 9.46 1.79
C GLY A 37 27.63 8.85 1.10
N ASP A 38 28.82 8.97 1.70
CA ASP A 38 30.04 8.33 1.19
C ASP A 38 29.98 6.79 1.23
N PHE A 39 29.09 6.23 2.03
CA PHE A 39 28.90 4.77 2.18
C PHE A 39 27.70 4.23 1.37
N GLY A 40 26.81 5.10 0.88
CA GLY A 40 25.65 4.75 0.06
C GLY A 40 24.57 5.83 0.14
N ILE A 41 24.21 6.41 -1.00
CA ILE A 41 23.24 7.50 -1.07
C ILE A 41 21.84 6.98 -0.80
N THR A 42 21.39 5.97 -1.55
CA THR A 42 20.03 5.41 -1.48
C THR A 42 19.64 5.02 -0.04
N PRO A 43 20.38 4.15 0.67
CA PRO A 43 19.98 3.73 2.00
C PRO A 43 20.00 4.88 3.03
N VAL A 44 20.90 5.85 2.87
CA VAL A 44 20.95 7.02 3.77
C VAL A 44 19.77 7.93 3.58
N VAL A 45 19.42 8.28 2.33
CA VAL A 45 18.28 9.14 2.01
C VAL A 45 16.97 8.49 2.46
N GLU A 46 16.77 7.22 2.12
CA GLU A 46 15.59 6.46 2.57
C GLU A 46 15.53 6.40 4.11
N GLY A 47 16.64 6.08 4.76
CA GLY A 47 16.72 6.01 6.21
C GLY A 47 16.35 7.33 6.89
N LEU A 48 16.89 8.45 6.43
CA LEU A 48 16.60 9.78 6.98
C LEU A 48 15.11 10.15 6.81
N ILE A 49 14.54 9.95 5.62
CA ILE A 49 13.15 10.29 5.33
C ILE A 49 12.20 9.38 6.10
N LEU A 50 12.37 8.06 6.01
CA LEU A 50 11.49 7.08 6.66
C LEU A 50 11.61 7.10 8.18
N GLY A 51 12.82 7.36 8.70
CA GLY A 51 13.07 7.48 10.13
C GLY A 51 12.58 8.78 10.73
N GLY A 52 12.59 9.87 9.96
CA GLY A 52 12.09 11.18 10.38
C GLY A 52 10.55 11.31 10.32
N TYR A 53 9.85 10.32 9.77
CA TYR A 53 8.40 10.35 9.62
C TYR A 53 7.65 10.55 10.94
N LYS A 54 6.70 11.49 10.92
CA LYS A 54 5.73 11.75 11.99
C LYS A 54 4.39 12.07 11.35
N TYR A 55 3.36 11.30 11.71
CA TYR A 55 2.00 11.66 11.31
C TYR A 55 1.56 12.93 12.04
N SER A 56 1.26 13.98 11.27
CA SER A 56 0.91 15.31 11.82
C SER A 56 -0.55 15.72 11.55
N GLY A 57 -1.31 14.89 10.85
CA GLY A 57 -2.61 15.25 10.28
C GLY A 57 -3.70 15.68 11.27
N LEU A 58 -3.53 15.42 12.58
CA LEU A 58 -4.55 15.73 13.60
C LEU A 58 -3.99 16.50 14.81
N ARG A 59 -2.77 17.04 14.72
CA ARG A 59 -2.19 17.78 15.83
C ARG A 59 -2.63 19.25 15.79
N SER A 60 -3.09 19.76 16.92
CA SER A 60 -3.46 21.17 17.10
C SER A 60 -2.26 22.12 17.16
N GLU A 61 -1.07 21.60 17.47
CA GLU A 61 0.15 22.40 17.48
C GLU A 61 0.74 22.46 16.07
N SER A 62 1.21 23.64 15.66
CA SER A 62 1.95 23.82 14.43
C SER A 62 3.08 22.79 14.37
N ALA A 63 3.30 22.22 13.18
CA ALA A 63 4.33 21.22 12.95
C ALA A 63 5.62 21.59 13.69
N ALA A 64 6.10 20.67 14.54
CA ALA A 64 7.40 20.84 15.19
C ALA A 64 8.43 21.19 14.12
N GLU A 65 9.36 22.11 14.43
CA GLU A 65 10.44 22.49 13.52
C GLU A 65 11.00 21.24 12.84
N THR A 66 10.84 21.16 11.52
CA THR A 66 11.35 20.04 10.73
C THR A 66 12.85 20.20 10.58
N THR A 67 13.60 19.21 11.02
CA THR A 67 15.04 19.18 10.79
C THR A 67 15.33 18.96 9.31
N THR A 68 16.06 19.88 8.69
CA THR A 68 16.55 19.71 7.32
C THR A 68 17.83 18.90 7.33
N PHE A 69 17.85 17.78 6.64
CA PHE A 69 19.04 16.95 6.47
C PHE A 69 19.69 17.22 5.13
N THR A 70 21.00 17.55 5.15
CA THR A 70 21.83 17.70 3.95
C THR A 70 22.79 16.50 3.88
N VAL A 71 22.66 15.70 2.84
CA VAL A 71 23.61 14.61 2.56
C VAL A 71 24.74 15.17 1.73
N VAL A 72 25.96 15.14 2.30
CA VAL A 72 27.17 15.57 1.60
C VAL A 72 27.59 14.42 0.70
N ALA A 73 27.74 14.70 -0.60
CA ALA A 73 28.13 13.72 -1.60
C ALA A 73 28.69 14.41 -2.84
N GLU A 74 29.25 13.63 -3.76
CA GLU A 74 29.68 14.10 -5.08
C GLU A 74 28.47 14.51 -5.95
N LYS A 75 28.65 15.49 -6.84
CA LYS A 75 27.58 15.95 -7.73
C LYS A 75 27.01 14.84 -8.63
N SER A 76 27.82 13.84 -8.95
CA SER A 76 27.39 12.65 -9.72
C SER A 76 26.31 11.81 -9.04
N ALA A 77 26.15 11.92 -7.72
CA ALA A 77 25.15 11.20 -6.93
C ALA A 77 23.74 11.85 -6.95
N GLN A 78 23.55 12.96 -7.65
CA GLN A 78 22.27 13.70 -7.62
C GLN A 78 21.09 12.85 -8.13
N GLU A 79 21.26 12.12 -9.23
CA GLU A 79 20.19 11.27 -9.81
C GLU A 79 19.79 10.13 -8.86
N GLU A 80 20.77 9.52 -8.19
CA GLU A 80 20.52 8.50 -7.18
C GLU A 80 19.80 9.08 -5.96
N PHE A 81 20.23 10.25 -5.50
CA PHE A 81 19.57 10.98 -4.40
C PHE A 81 18.11 11.29 -4.73
N ASP A 82 17.83 11.83 -5.92
CA ASP A 82 16.48 12.19 -6.34
C ASP A 82 15.58 10.96 -6.45
N SER A 83 16.11 9.86 -6.97
CA SER A 83 15.38 8.58 -7.07
C SER A 83 15.06 8.00 -5.69
N ALA A 84 16.02 7.97 -4.77
CA ALA A 84 15.81 7.51 -3.40
C ALA A 84 14.80 8.37 -2.65
N LYS A 85 14.86 9.70 -2.86
CA LYS A 85 13.93 10.66 -2.27
C LYS A 85 12.49 10.39 -2.76
N ILE A 86 12.28 10.27 -4.07
CA ILE A 86 10.96 9.97 -4.64
C ILE A 86 10.39 8.67 -4.06
N THR A 87 11.21 7.63 -3.98
CA THR A 87 10.81 6.33 -3.42
C THR A 87 10.38 6.48 -1.96
N ALA A 88 11.21 7.09 -1.13
CA ALA A 88 10.94 7.26 0.30
C ALA A 88 9.72 8.15 0.56
N GLU A 89 9.58 9.29 -0.16
CA GLU A 89 8.41 10.17 -0.04
C GLU A 89 7.12 9.47 -0.47
N SER A 90 7.17 8.59 -1.45
CA SER A 90 6.00 7.78 -1.84
C SER A 90 5.59 6.81 -0.73
N VAL A 91 6.54 6.22 0.00
CA VAL A 91 6.22 5.41 1.20
C VAL A 91 5.53 6.26 2.28
N LEU A 92 5.90 7.55 2.42
CA LEU A 92 5.22 8.44 3.38
C LEU A 92 3.76 8.65 3.00
N ILE A 93 3.40 8.73 1.71
CA ILE A 93 2.00 8.80 1.27
C ILE A 93 1.22 7.59 1.78
N ALA A 94 1.76 6.38 1.63
CA ALA A 94 1.10 5.17 2.13
C ALA A 94 0.96 5.19 3.66
N ARG A 95 1.98 5.66 4.39
CA ARG A 95 1.94 5.77 5.85
C ARG A 95 0.91 6.81 6.32
N ASP A 96 0.80 7.94 5.64
CA ASP A 96 -0.20 8.96 5.97
C ASP A 96 -1.63 8.43 5.77
N LEU A 97 -1.87 7.69 4.67
CA LEU A 97 -3.15 7.05 4.40
C LEU A 97 -3.53 6.06 5.51
N VAL A 98 -2.60 5.15 5.88
CA VAL A 98 -2.83 4.14 6.91
C VAL A 98 -3.03 4.74 8.30
N ASN A 99 -2.41 5.89 8.59
CA ASN A 99 -2.55 6.58 9.88
C ASN A 99 -3.74 7.54 9.95
N THR A 100 -4.41 7.80 8.82
CA THR A 100 -5.56 8.69 8.78
C THR A 100 -6.81 7.98 9.31
N PRO A 101 -7.49 8.51 10.34
CA PRO A 101 -8.70 7.91 10.88
C PRO A 101 -9.81 7.77 9.84
N SER A 102 -10.61 6.70 9.95
CA SER A 102 -11.64 6.35 8.96
C SER A 102 -12.81 7.34 8.87
N ASN A 103 -13.00 8.19 9.88
CA ASN A 103 -13.96 9.28 9.77
C ASN A 103 -13.51 10.41 8.82
N LEU A 104 -12.23 10.45 8.48
CA LEU A 104 -11.61 11.37 7.52
C LEU A 104 -11.23 10.66 6.22
N LEU A 105 -10.82 9.40 6.30
CA LEU A 105 -10.44 8.57 5.14
C LEU A 105 -11.47 7.45 4.94
N TYR A 106 -12.50 7.72 4.18
CA TYR A 106 -13.52 6.77 3.75
C TYR A 106 -13.56 6.73 2.20
N PRO A 107 -14.29 5.83 1.57
CA PRO A 107 -14.13 5.57 0.12
C PRO A 107 -14.13 6.82 -0.77
N GLU A 108 -15.03 7.78 -0.52
CA GLU A 108 -15.12 9.00 -1.31
C GLU A 108 -13.92 9.94 -1.12
N THR A 109 -13.56 10.23 0.15
CA THR A 109 -12.42 11.12 0.44
C THR A 109 -11.09 10.50 0.05
N TYR A 110 -10.98 9.17 0.16
CA TYR A 110 -9.81 8.45 -0.30
C TYR A 110 -9.69 8.52 -1.82
N ALA A 111 -10.78 8.31 -2.56
CA ALA A 111 -10.78 8.47 -4.02
C ALA A 111 -10.41 9.89 -4.46
N ALA A 112 -10.90 10.91 -3.74
CA ALA A 112 -10.55 12.31 -4.00
C ALA A 112 -9.05 12.58 -3.74
N PHE A 113 -8.49 12.07 -2.62
CA PHE A 113 -7.06 12.17 -2.33
C PHE A 113 -6.21 11.51 -3.42
N LEU A 114 -6.54 10.29 -3.83
CA LEU A 114 -5.83 9.58 -4.88
C LEU A 114 -5.89 10.33 -6.21
N SER A 115 -7.04 10.92 -6.54
CA SER A 115 -7.20 11.71 -7.76
C SER A 115 -6.30 12.95 -7.78
N ALA A 116 -6.15 13.64 -6.64
CA ALA A 116 -5.27 14.79 -6.50
C ALA A 116 -3.79 14.38 -6.66
N GLN A 117 -3.36 13.34 -5.94
CA GLN A 117 -1.98 12.82 -6.03
C GLN A 117 -1.63 12.31 -7.43
N ALA A 118 -2.59 11.67 -8.08
CA ALA A 118 -2.43 11.17 -9.44
C ALA A 118 -2.27 12.31 -10.46
N ALA A 119 -3.05 13.39 -10.32
CA ALA A 119 -2.93 14.56 -11.18
C ALA A 119 -1.54 15.21 -11.06
N GLU A 120 -1.01 15.33 -9.82
CA GLU A 120 0.35 15.84 -9.58
C GLU A 120 1.44 14.95 -10.21
N ALA A 121 1.23 13.63 -10.21
CA ALA A 121 2.16 12.66 -10.79
C ALA A 121 1.97 12.43 -12.31
N GLY A 122 0.96 13.06 -12.93
CA GLY A 122 0.68 12.89 -14.36
C GLY A 122 0.05 11.55 -14.73
N LEU A 123 -0.67 10.92 -13.80
CA LEU A 123 -1.41 9.68 -14.02
C LEU A 123 -2.80 9.96 -14.59
N GLU A 124 -3.32 9.04 -15.40
CA GLU A 124 -4.73 9.01 -15.75
C GLU A 124 -5.52 8.40 -14.58
N VAL A 125 -6.72 8.93 -14.30
CA VAL A 125 -7.57 8.51 -13.19
C VAL A 125 -8.97 8.18 -13.70
N GLU A 126 -9.49 7.04 -13.27
CA GLU A 126 -10.89 6.65 -13.40
C GLU A 126 -11.45 6.37 -11.99
N VAL A 127 -12.58 6.96 -11.66
CA VAL A 127 -13.30 6.70 -10.40
C VAL A 127 -14.72 6.24 -10.73
N LEU A 128 -15.07 5.03 -10.29
CA LEU A 128 -16.43 4.54 -10.36
C LEU A 128 -17.11 4.77 -9.00
N ASP A 129 -18.24 5.48 -9.02
CA ASP A 129 -19.12 5.65 -7.87
C ASP A 129 -20.03 4.41 -7.69
N GLU A 130 -20.84 4.39 -6.63
CA GLU A 130 -21.75 3.30 -6.33
C GLU A 130 -22.72 2.98 -7.45
N LYS A 131 -23.18 3.99 -8.20
CA LYS A 131 -24.11 3.81 -9.32
C LYS A 131 -23.42 3.17 -10.52
N ALA A 132 -22.20 3.58 -10.79
CA ALA A 132 -21.38 3.00 -11.85
C ALA A 132 -20.97 1.56 -11.50
N LEU A 133 -20.63 1.30 -10.24
CA LEU A 133 -20.32 -0.04 -9.75
C LEU A 133 -21.51 -1.00 -9.90
N GLU A 134 -22.69 -0.59 -9.46
CA GLU A 134 -23.92 -1.37 -9.59
C GLU A 134 -24.24 -1.65 -11.07
N LYS A 135 -24.24 -0.60 -11.90
CA LYS A 135 -24.52 -0.71 -13.32
C LYS A 135 -23.57 -1.65 -14.07
N GLN A 136 -22.31 -1.69 -13.65
CA GLN A 136 -21.27 -2.52 -14.27
C GLN A 136 -21.15 -3.91 -13.64
N GLY A 137 -21.89 -4.22 -12.57
CA GLY A 137 -21.95 -5.53 -11.97
C GLY A 137 -20.81 -5.86 -11.00
N PHE A 138 -20.23 -4.86 -10.31
CA PHE A 138 -19.23 -5.03 -9.26
C PHE A 138 -19.88 -5.49 -7.95
N GLY A 139 -20.46 -6.70 -7.95
CA GLY A 139 -21.29 -7.19 -6.86
C GLY A 139 -20.51 -7.49 -5.58
N GLY A 140 -19.23 -7.86 -5.65
CA GLY A 140 -18.37 -8.06 -4.49
C GLY A 140 -18.09 -6.76 -3.75
N ILE A 141 -17.74 -5.69 -4.47
CA ILE A 141 -17.49 -4.36 -3.89
C ILE A 141 -18.78 -3.80 -3.29
N MET A 142 -19.90 -3.91 -4.02
CA MET A 142 -21.19 -3.44 -3.55
C MET A 142 -21.67 -4.21 -2.32
N ALA A 143 -21.51 -5.53 -2.27
CA ALA A 143 -21.92 -6.36 -1.15
C ALA A 143 -21.19 -6.00 0.15
N VAL A 144 -19.91 -5.68 0.07
CA VAL A 144 -19.13 -5.26 1.25
C VAL A 144 -19.53 -3.86 1.70
N GLY A 145 -19.68 -2.91 0.77
CA GLY A 145 -19.90 -1.50 1.09
C GLY A 145 -21.35 -1.14 1.46
N ARG A 146 -22.34 -1.97 1.14
CA ARG A 146 -23.77 -1.62 1.26
C ARG A 146 -24.26 -1.43 2.69
N GLY A 147 -23.55 -2.01 3.69
CA GLY A 147 -23.87 -1.82 5.10
C GLY A 147 -23.48 -0.46 5.66
N SER A 148 -22.62 0.29 4.97
CA SER A 148 -22.14 1.60 5.37
C SER A 148 -23.01 2.72 4.80
N ALA A 149 -23.12 3.83 5.55
CA ALA A 149 -23.66 5.08 5.03
C ALA A 149 -22.72 5.80 4.03
N ARG A 150 -21.51 5.27 3.85
CA ARG A 150 -20.44 5.78 2.96
C ARG A 150 -20.25 4.83 1.79
N PRO A 151 -20.85 5.14 0.61
CA PRO A 151 -20.85 4.24 -0.54
C PRO A 151 -19.44 3.88 -1.03
N PRO A 152 -19.25 2.65 -1.55
CA PRO A 152 -17.97 2.20 -2.07
C PRO A 152 -17.55 2.95 -3.34
N ARG A 153 -16.27 2.84 -3.67
CA ARG A 153 -15.64 3.37 -4.90
C ARG A 153 -14.72 2.32 -5.50
N LEU A 154 -14.51 2.40 -6.80
CA LEU A 154 -13.36 1.76 -7.45
C LEU A 154 -12.51 2.86 -8.08
N VAL A 155 -11.24 2.92 -7.70
CA VAL A 155 -10.28 3.87 -8.28
C VAL A 155 -9.30 3.12 -9.15
N ARG A 156 -9.11 3.59 -10.37
CA ARG A 156 -8.09 3.08 -11.29
C ARG A 156 -7.11 4.21 -11.64
N LEU A 157 -5.84 3.98 -11.41
CA LEU A 157 -4.75 4.87 -11.73
C LEU A 157 -3.92 4.25 -12.85
N SER A 158 -3.58 5.01 -13.89
CA SER A 158 -2.82 4.47 -15.02
C SER A 158 -1.61 5.32 -15.36
N TRP A 159 -0.44 4.68 -15.42
CA TRP A 159 0.80 5.21 -15.95
C TRP A 159 1.07 4.58 -17.33
N LYS A 160 1.05 5.39 -18.39
CA LYS A 160 1.17 4.93 -19.78
C LYS A 160 2.34 5.62 -20.47
N PRO A 161 3.61 5.29 -20.17
CA PRO A 161 4.75 5.91 -20.81
C PRO A 161 4.83 5.50 -22.28
N LYS A 162 5.29 6.44 -23.10
CA LYS A 162 5.53 6.16 -24.54
C LYS A 162 6.50 4.99 -24.68
N LYS A 163 6.18 4.02 -25.55
CA LYS A 163 7.00 2.84 -25.85
C LYS A 163 7.15 1.85 -24.68
N ALA A 164 6.24 1.82 -23.73
CA ALA A 164 6.18 0.72 -22.76
C ALA A 164 6.06 -0.62 -23.50
N LYS A 165 6.93 -1.58 -23.13
CA LYS A 165 6.94 -2.94 -23.71
C LYS A 165 6.22 -3.95 -22.82
N ARG A 166 5.98 -3.60 -21.57
CA ARG A 166 5.36 -4.45 -20.55
C ARG A 166 4.28 -3.64 -19.84
N HIS A 167 3.28 -4.37 -19.35
CA HIS A 167 2.20 -3.83 -18.53
C HIS A 167 2.08 -4.63 -17.23
N VAL A 168 2.05 -3.92 -16.11
CA VAL A 168 1.86 -4.48 -14.77
C VAL A 168 0.53 -4.00 -14.23
N ALA A 169 -0.33 -4.91 -13.84
CA ALA A 169 -1.53 -4.60 -13.07
C ALA A 169 -1.23 -4.73 -11.58
N LEU A 170 -1.56 -3.70 -10.83
CA LEU A 170 -1.50 -3.66 -9.38
C LEU A 170 -2.92 -3.68 -8.84
N VAL A 171 -3.20 -4.55 -7.88
CA VAL A 171 -4.49 -4.58 -7.18
C VAL A 171 -4.22 -4.42 -5.69
N GLY A 172 -4.99 -3.58 -5.02
CA GLY A 172 -4.77 -3.33 -3.59
C GLY A 172 -6.06 -3.30 -2.79
N LYS A 173 -6.15 -4.14 -1.74
CA LYS A 173 -7.29 -4.13 -0.80
C LYS A 173 -7.43 -2.75 -0.16
N GLY A 174 -8.63 -2.17 -0.24
CA GLY A 174 -8.93 -0.82 0.22
C GLY A 174 -10.13 -0.76 1.18
N ILE A 175 -10.14 -1.59 2.23
CA ILE A 175 -11.20 -1.52 3.24
C ILE A 175 -10.86 -0.42 4.23
N THR A 176 -11.56 0.71 4.13
CA THR A 176 -11.26 1.92 4.90
C THR A 176 -11.57 1.80 6.39
N PHE A 177 -12.47 0.89 6.75
CA PHE A 177 -12.65 0.36 8.09
C PHE A 177 -13.36 -0.99 8.03
N ASP A 178 -12.92 -1.94 8.84
CA ASP A 178 -13.50 -3.28 8.88
C ASP A 178 -14.03 -3.64 10.27
N THR A 179 -15.35 -3.65 10.40
CA THR A 179 -16.01 -4.14 11.62
C THR A 179 -16.27 -5.65 11.57
N GLY A 180 -16.06 -6.30 10.42
CA GLY A 180 -16.53 -7.65 10.13
C GLY A 180 -17.95 -7.69 9.55
N GLY A 181 -18.65 -6.56 9.48
CA GLY A 181 -20.05 -6.52 9.06
C GLY A 181 -20.96 -7.23 10.07
N ILE A 182 -21.90 -8.08 9.59
CA ILE A 182 -22.80 -8.86 10.46
C ILE A 182 -22.02 -9.92 11.26
N SER A 183 -20.94 -10.48 10.72
CA SER A 183 -19.97 -11.33 11.45
C SER A 183 -19.03 -10.47 12.27
N LEU A 184 -19.56 -9.70 13.21
CA LEU A 184 -18.91 -8.60 13.93
C LEU A 184 -17.66 -9.07 14.68
N LYS A 185 -16.55 -8.36 14.47
CA LYS A 185 -15.30 -8.54 15.22
C LYS A 185 -15.48 -8.18 16.71
N PRO A 186 -14.69 -8.80 17.60
CA PRO A 186 -14.59 -8.31 18.98
C PRO A 186 -14.12 -6.85 19.00
N GLY A 187 -14.68 -6.01 19.91
CA GLY A 187 -14.32 -4.60 20.00
C GLY A 187 -12.85 -4.34 20.41
N ALA A 188 -12.21 -5.32 21.06
CA ALA A 188 -10.80 -5.22 21.45
C ALA A 188 -9.89 -5.09 20.21
N LYS A 189 -9.10 -4.02 20.14
CA LYS A 189 -8.20 -3.69 19.02
C LYS A 189 -8.91 -3.46 17.68
N MET A 190 -10.24 -3.28 17.65
CA MET A 190 -10.94 -2.97 16.40
C MET A 190 -10.45 -1.66 15.75
N TRP A 191 -9.91 -0.72 16.54
CA TRP A 191 -9.29 0.50 15.99
C TRP A 191 -8.12 0.25 15.04
N ASP A 192 -7.44 -0.91 15.13
CA ASP A 192 -6.36 -1.26 14.21
C ASP A 192 -6.88 -1.46 12.78
N MET A 193 -8.19 -1.63 12.61
CA MET A 193 -8.85 -1.81 11.31
C MET A 193 -8.89 -0.55 10.44
N ILE A 194 -8.42 0.60 10.94
CA ILE A 194 -8.11 1.77 10.08
C ILE A 194 -7.02 1.43 9.05
N SER A 195 -6.20 0.42 9.33
CA SER A 195 -5.10 -0.01 8.46
C SER A 195 -5.51 -1.02 7.38
N ASP A 196 -6.79 -1.45 7.35
CA ASP A 196 -7.25 -2.52 6.45
C ASP A 196 -7.37 -2.09 4.96
N MET A 197 -6.94 -0.89 4.68
CA MET A 197 -6.74 -0.33 3.36
C MET A 197 -5.24 -0.22 2.96
N GLY A 198 -4.33 -0.81 3.76
CA GLY A 198 -2.88 -0.72 3.55
C GLY A 198 -2.43 -1.30 2.21
N GLY A 199 -3.12 -2.32 1.69
CA GLY A 199 -2.87 -2.86 0.35
C GLY A 199 -3.06 -1.83 -0.75
N SER A 200 -4.21 -1.12 -0.75
CA SER A 200 -4.47 -0.05 -1.72
C SER A 200 -3.53 1.14 -1.55
N ALA A 201 -3.18 1.49 -0.32
CA ALA A 201 -2.22 2.56 -0.05
C ALA A 201 -0.83 2.25 -0.61
N ALA A 202 -0.34 1.02 -0.44
CA ALA A 202 0.93 0.57 -0.99
C ALA A 202 0.94 0.58 -2.52
N MET A 203 -0.13 0.06 -3.16
CA MET A 203 -0.23 0.03 -4.62
C MET A 203 -0.38 1.43 -5.23
N ALA A 204 -1.14 2.32 -4.59
CA ALA A 204 -1.24 3.72 -5.00
C ALA A 204 0.12 4.44 -4.90
N ALA A 205 0.83 4.28 -3.79
CA ALA A 205 2.16 4.86 -3.60
C ALA A 205 3.17 4.32 -4.63
N ALA A 206 3.11 3.03 -4.95
CA ALA A 206 3.98 2.39 -5.94
C ALA A 206 3.79 2.96 -7.35
N ILE A 207 2.54 3.13 -7.81
CA ILE A 207 2.31 3.71 -9.15
C ILE A 207 2.65 5.21 -9.20
N ILE A 208 2.43 5.95 -8.11
CA ILE A 208 2.86 7.36 -8.00
C ILE A 208 4.38 7.47 -8.08
N ALA A 209 5.11 6.61 -7.35
CA ALA A 209 6.57 6.54 -7.43
C ALA A 209 7.03 6.21 -8.84
N ALA A 210 6.44 5.20 -9.48
CA ALA A 210 6.79 4.78 -10.84
C ALA A 210 6.61 5.91 -11.87
N ALA A 211 5.55 6.70 -11.75
CA ALA A 211 5.30 7.85 -12.60
C ALA A 211 6.33 8.97 -12.37
N LYS A 212 6.59 9.33 -11.10
CA LYS A 212 7.60 10.36 -10.73
C LYS A 212 9.01 9.95 -11.15
N LEU A 213 9.35 8.66 -11.08
CA LEU A 213 10.61 8.08 -11.57
C LEU A 213 10.64 7.92 -13.10
N ASN A 214 9.53 8.21 -13.79
CA ASN A 214 9.40 8.05 -15.24
C ASN A 214 9.80 6.65 -15.74
N LEU A 215 9.37 5.60 -15.01
CA LEU A 215 9.65 4.23 -15.37
C LEU A 215 9.07 3.88 -16.75
N LYS A 216 9.80 3.08 -17.53
CA LYS A 216 9.44 2.72 -18.92
C LYS A 216 8.55 1.46 -19.00
N VAL A 217 7.73 1.25 -17.99
CA VAL A 217 6.75 0.16 -17.89
C VAL A 217 5.35 0.74 -17.74
N GLY A 218 4.37 0.20 -18.44
CA GLY A 218 2.96 0.55 -18.25
C GLY A 218 2.47 -0.03 -16.93
N ILE A 219 1.73 0.74 -16.15
CA ILE A 219 1.20 0.28 -14.87
C ILE A 219 -0.24 0.73 -14.74
N THR A 220 -1.12 -0.15 -14.27
CA THR A 220 -2.48 0.21 -13.86
C THR A 220 -2.74 -0.30 -12.45
N ALA A 221 -3.06 0.58 -11.52
CA ALA A 221 -3.51 0.20 -10.18
C ALA A 221 -5.04 0.20 -10.12
N THR A 222 -5.65 -0.89 -9.66
CA THR A 222 -7.09 -1.07 -9.48
C THR A 222 -7.37 -1.24 -7.99
N LEU A 223 -8.05 -0.27 -7.38
CA LEU A 223 -8.16 -0.11 -5.94
C LEU A 223 -9.65 -0.10 -5.54
N PRO A 224 -10.22 -1.24 -5.10
CA PRO A 224 -11.57 -1.31 -4.58
C PRO A 224 -11.60 -0.71 -3.17
N LEU A 225 -12.40 0.33 -2.98
CA LEU A 225 -12.54 1.05 -1.72
C LEU A 225 -13.93 0.80 -1.14
N ALA A 226 -14.00 0.25 0.07
CA ALA A 226 -15.25 -0.02 0.77
C ALA A 226 -15.07 0.14 2.28
N GLU A 227 -16.16 0.36 3.00
CA GLU A 227 -16.22 0.34 4.45
C GLU A 227 -17.14 -0.81 4.87
N ASN A 228 -16.62 -1.81 5.60
CA ASN A 228 -17.39 -2.98 6.01
C ASN A 228 -18.07 -2.73 7.36
N MET A 229 -19.34 -2.38 7.32
CA MET A 229 -20.12 -1.97 8.48
C MET A 229 -21.39 -2.80 8.68
N PRO A 230 -21.83 -3.05 9.92
CA PRO A 230 -23.17 -3.56 10.19
C PRO A 230 -24.18 -2.43 9.93
N GLY A 231 -25.20 -2.74 9.14
CA GLY A 231 -26.24 -1.77 8.79
C GLY A 231 -27.52 -2.48 8.34
N SER A 232 -28.56 -1.71 8.12
CA SER A 232 -29.87 -2.26 7.73
C SER A 232 -29.82 -2.98 6.35
N ASP A 233 -28.90 -2.62 5.50
CA ASP A 233 -28.72 -3.20 4.17
C ASP A 233 -27.45 -4.08 4.07
N ALA A 234 -26.78 -4.38 5.20
CA ALA A 234 -25.55 -5.17 5.20
C ALA A 234 -25.77 -6.60 4.66
N THR A 235 -24.80 -7.09 3.93
CA THR A 235 -24.74 -8.48 3.47
C THR A 235 -24.71 -9.42 4.67
N ARG A 236 -25.47 -10.52 4.59
CA ARG A 236 -25.63 -11.49 5.67
C ARG A 236 -24.92 -12.80 5.34
N PRO A 237 -24.48 -13.56 6.33
CA PRO A 237 -24.10 -14.95 6.10
C PRO A 237 -25.24 -15.73 5.43
N GLY A 238 -24.91 -16.42 4.33
CA GLY A 238 -25.89 -17.14 3.48
C GLY A 238 -26.35 -16.33 2.26
N ASP A 239 -26.09 -15.04 2.17
CA ASP A 239 -26.40 -14.28 0.96
C ASP A 239 -25.48 -14.74 -0.19
N VAL A 240 -26.06 -14.79 -1.40
CA VAL A 240 -25.33 -15.08 -2.64
C VAL A 240 -25.10 -13.78 -3.40
N ILE A 241 -23.87 -13.53 -3.76
CA ILE A 241 -23.47 -12.36 -4.55
C ILE A 241 -23.01 -12.78 -5.94
N THR A 242 -23.19 -11.89 -6.91
CA THR A 242 -22.65 -12.04 -8.28
C THR A 242 -21.51 -11.07 -8.46
N HIS A 243 -20.30 -11.58 -8.64
CA HIS A 243 -19.10 -10.79 -8.87
C HIS A 243 -19.07 -10.17 -10.26
N TYR A 244 -18.18 -9.17 -10.44
CA TYR A 244 -17.81 -8.68 -11.76
C TYR A 244 -17.36 -9.85 -12.64
N GLY A 245 -17.90 -9.93 -13.87
CA GLY A 245 -17.67 -11.09 -14.75
C GLY A 245 -18.68 -12.23 -14.58
N GLY A 246 -19.62 -12.16 -13.62
CA GLY A 246 -20.79 -13.05 -13.54
C GLY A 246 -20.62 -14.30 -12.67
N ILE A 247 -19.45 -14.52 -12.05
CA ILE A 247 -19.25 -15.63 -11.10
C ILE A 247 -20.00 -15.34 -9.79
N THR A 248 -20.65 -16.36 -9.21
CA THR A 248 -21.37 -16.23 -7.95
C THR A 248 -20.61 -16.83 -6.79
N SER A 249 -20.78 -16.25 -5.60
CA SER A 249 -20.26 -16.76 -4.33
C SER A 249 -21.32 -16.68 -3.25
N GLU A 250 -21.42 -17.70 -2.41
CA GLU A 250 -22.15 -17.64 -1.15
C GLU A 250 -21.25 -17.04 -0.07
N VAL A 251 -21.73 -16.03 0.63
CA VAL A 251 -21.00 -15.35 1.70
C VAL A 251 -21.33 -16.06 3.03
N LEU A 252 -20.44 -16.88 3.55
CA LEU A 252 -20.65 -17.56 4.84
C LEU A 252 -20.12 -16.76 6.03
N ASN A 253 -19.19 -15.82 5.77
CA ASN A 253 -18.59 -14.98 6.79
C ASN A 253 -18.35 -13.58 6.20
N THR A 254 -19.04 -12.57 6.73
CA THR A 254 -18.91 -11.19 6.24
C THR A 254 -17.62 -10.51 6.71
N ASP A 255 -16.85 -11.12 7.62
CA ASP A 255 -15.49 -10.74 8.01
C ASP A 255 -14.41 -11.30 7.05
N ALA A 256 -14.83 -11.96 5.98
CA ALA A 256 -13.99 -12.38 4.87
C ALA A 256 -14.23 -11.48 3.62
N GLU A 257 -14.42 -10.20 3.83
CA GLU A 257 -14.82 -9.17 2.87
C GLU A 257 -13.72 -8.82 1.87
N GLY A 258 -12.46 -8.86 2.30
CA GLY A 258 -11.32 -8.48 1.46
C GLY A 258 -11.26 -9.29 0.18
N ARG A 259 -11.44 -10.60 0.25
CA ARG A 259 -11.46 -11.47 -0.94
C ARG A 259 -12.62 -11.18 -1.89
N LEU A 260 -13.72 -10.63 -1.40
CA LEU A 260 -14.89 -10.30 -2.22
C LEU A 260 -14.64 -9.05 -3.08
N VAL A 261 -14.08 -7.99 -2.48
CA VAL A 261 -13.72 -6.79 -3.24
C VAL A 261 -12.54 -7.04 -4.18
N LEU A 262 -11.60 -7.90 -3.77
CA LEU A 262 -10.45 -8.28 -4.60
C LEU A 262 -10.85 -9.14 -5.80
N ALA A 263 -11.85 -10.02 -5.67
CA ALA A 263 -12.34 -10.81 -6.81
C ALA A 263 -12.81 -9.91 -7.96
N ASP A 264 -13.61 -8.89 -7.65
CA ASP A 264 -14.06 -7.91 -8.63
C ASP A 264 -12.90 -7.12 -9.24
N ALA A 265 -11.98 -6.64 -8.38
CA ALA A 265 -10.86 -5.81 -8.82
C ALA A 265 -9.86 -6.60 -9.69
N ILE A 266 -9.57 -7.86 -9.34
CA ILE A 266 -8.70 -8.76 -10.11
C ILE A 266 -9.34 -9.07 -11.46
N ALA A 267 -10.65 -9.41 -11.49
CA ALA A 267 -11.36 -9.67 -12.73
C ALA A 267 -11.30 -8.46 -13.67
N ARG A 268 -11.55 -7.25 -13.14
CA ARG A 268 -11.46 -6.02 -13.94
C ARG A 268 -10.01 -5.71 -14.40
N ALA A 269 -9.03 -5.91 -13.53
CA ALA A 269 -7.61 -5.67 -13.87
C ALA A 269 -7.10 -6.66 -14.93
N SER A 270 -7.62 -7.89 -14.94
CA SER A 270 -7.23 -8.93 -15.90
C SER A 270 -7.69 -8.62 -17.33
N GLU A 271 -8.75 -7.83 -17.52
CA GLU A 271 -9.21 -7.40 -18.84
C GLU A 271 -8.20 -6.51 -19.58
N ASP A 272 -7.32 -5.86 -18.85
CA ASP A 272 -6.24 -5.05 -19.45
C ASP A 272 -5.11 -5.93 -20.06
N ASN A 273 -5.20 -7.25 -19.95
CA ASN A 273 -4.22 -8.23 -20.41
C ASN A 273 -2.77 -7.90 -19.95
N PRO A 274 -2.53 -7.73 -18.64
CA PRO A 274 -1.21 -7.38 -18.14
C PRO A 274 -0.22 -8.55 -18.29
N ASP A 275 1.07 -8.24 -18.47
CA ASP A 275 2.15 -9.23 -18.41
C ASP A 275 2.29 -9.82 -16.99
N TYR A 276 2.05 -8.99 -15.97
CA TYR A 276 2.08 -9.36 -14.55
C TYR A 276 0.92 -8.72 -13.81
N LEU A 277 0.31 -9.48 -12.90
CA LEU A 277 -0.68 -8.99 -11.96
C LEU A 277 -0.17 -9.25 -10.53
N ILE A 278 -0.11 -8.19 -9.74
CA ILE A 278 0.34 -8.23 -8.34
C ILE A 278 -0.79 -7.70 -7.48
N GLU A 279 -1.17 -8.48 -6.46
CA GLU A 279 -2.18 -8.10 -5.48
C GLU A 279 -1.53 -7.94 -4.11
N THR A 280 -1.97 -6.95 -3.33
CA THR A 280 -1.53 -6.71 -1.95
C THR A 280 -2.73 -6.45 -1.05
N ALA A 281 -2.80 -7.21 0.03
CA ALA A 281 -3.89 -7.11 1.00
C ALA A 281 -3.46 -7.37 2.44
N THR A 282 -4.09 -6.66 3.34
CA THR A 282 -4.17 -6.97 4.77
C THR A 282 -5.26 -8.02 4.98
N LEU A 283 -5.05 -9.25 4.47
CA LEU A 283 -6.13 -10.16 4.18
C LEU A 283 -6.55 -11.03 5.36
N THR A 284 -5.59 -11.58 6.12
CA THR A 284 -5.90 -12.53 7.19
C THR A 284 -4.86 -12.53 8.30
N GLY A 285 -5.32 -12.60 9.54
CA GLY A 285 -4.46 -12.76 10.72
C GLY A 285 -3.65 -14.07 10.73
N ALA A 286 -4.04 -15.07 9.95
CA ALA A 286 -3.28 -16.31 9.79
C ALA A 286 -1.85 -16.05 9.26
N GLN A 287 -1.68 -15.04 8.43
CA GLN A 287 -0.38 -14.60 7.95
C GLN A 287 0.56 -14.17 9.10
N MET A 288 0.05 -13.41 10.05
CA MET A 288 0.82 -12.96 11.23
C MET A 288 1.16 -14.14 12.16
N VAL A 289 0.27 -15.10 12.27
CA VAL A 289 0.54 -16.35 13.02
C VAL A 289 1.65 -17.16 12.37
N ALA A 290 1.65 -17.25 11.03
CA ALA A 290 2.62 -18.04 10.27
C ALA A 290 4.02 -17.39 10.21
N LEU A 291 4.11 -16.08 9.94
CA LEU A 291 5.36 -15.40 9.61
C LEU A 291 5.71 -14.21 10.53
N GLY A 292 4.86 -13.90 11.51
CA GLY A 292 4.99 -12.72 12.37
C GLY A 292 4.59 -11.41 11.64
N GLU A 293 4.82 -10.30 12.32
CA GLU A 293 4.33 -8.97 11.89
C GLU A 293 5.22 -8.28 10.85
N ARG A 294 6.38 -8.85 10.51
CA ARG A 294 7.41 -8.18 9.70
C ARG A 294 7.80 -8.92 8.43
N THR A 295 7.07 -9.95 8.05
CA THR A 295 7.36 -10.75 6.86
C THR A 295 6.08 -10.97 6.09
N ALA A 296 6.02 -10.46 4.87
CA ALA A 296 4.88 -10.70 3.99
C ALA A 296 4.92 -12.12 3.42
N GLY A 297 3.74 -12.77 3.31
CA GLY A 297 3.61 -14.02 2.57
C GLY A 297 3.34 -13.73 1.10
N VAL A 298 4.12 -14.33 0.20
CA VAL A 298 3.92 -14.22 -1.25
C VAL A 298 3.39 -15.53 -1.77
N MET A 299 2.23 -15.50 -2.44
CA MET A 299 1.58 -16.64 -3.09
C MET A 299 1.39 -16.34 -4.57
N GLY A 300 1.34 -17.34 -5.41
CA GLY A 300 1.10 -17.17 -6.85
C GLY A 300 1.83 -18.22 -7.70
N SER A 301 2.04 -17.92 -8.98
CA SER A 301 2.82 -18.76 -9.87
C SER A 301 4.26 -18.89 -9.36
N GLU A 302 4.80 -20.09 -9.32
CA GLU A 302 6.02 -20.43 -8.58
C GLU A 302 7.19 -19.51 -8.89
N GLU A 303 7.56 -19.40 -10.17
CA GLU A 303 8.71 -18.58 -10.60
C GLU A 303 8.54 -17.10 -10.19
N PHE A 304 7.37 -16.52 -10.45
CA PHE A 304 7.11 -15.10 -10.14
C PHE A 304 7.02 -14.86 -8.64
N ARG A 305 6.37 -15.76 -7.88
CA ARG A 305 6.29 -15.74 -6.42
C ARG A 305 7.69 -15.72 -5.79
N ASP A 306 8.56 -16.64 -6.24
CA ASP A 306 9.91 -16.80 -5.69
C ASP A 306 10.76 -15.56 -6.00
N ARG A 307 10.66 -15.03 -7.23
CA ARG A 307 11.34 -13.78 -7.61
C ARG A 307 10.85 -12.58 -6.81
N MET A 308 9.54 -12.46 -6.58
CA MET A 308 8.98 -11.37 -5.74
C MET A 308 9.49 -11.46 -4.30
N ALA A 309 9.55 -12.67 -3.71
CA ALA A 309 10.10 -12.86 -2.37
C ALA A 309 11.59 -12.55 -2.29
N GLU A 310 12.36 -12.83 -3.35
CA GLU A 310 13.78 -12.49 -3.47
C GLU A 310 13.97 -10.96 -3.52
N ILE A 311 13.26 -10.27 -4.42
CA ILE A 311 13.27 -8.80 -4.53
C ILE A 311 12.95 -8.15 -3.18
N GLY A 312 11.91 -8.65 -2.48
CA GLY A 312 11.57 -8.14 -1.16
C GLY A 312 12.75 -8.22 -0.18
N ARG A 313 13.49 -9.32 -0.19
CA ARG A 313 14.71 -9.44 0.65
C ARG A 313 15.84 -8.50 0.22
N GLU A 314 16.04 -8.33 -1.10
CA GLU A 314 17.06 -7.43 -1.66
C GLU A 314 16.84 -5.97 -1.22
N VAL A 315 15.58 -5.53 -1.15
CA VAL A 315 15.23 -4.14 -0.78
C VAL A 315 14.93 -3.94 0.71
N GLY A 316 15.16 -4.97 1.55
CA GLY A 316 14.93 -4.89 3.00
C GLY A 316 13.46 -5.10 3.42
N GLU A 317 12.54 -5.35 2.49
CA GLU A 317 11.14 -5.70 2.72
C GLU A 317 10.98 -7.22 2.79
N LYS A 318 11.04 -7.77 4.01
CA LYS A 318 11.03 -9.23 4.20
C LYS A 318 9.78 -9.88 3.60
N ALA A 319 10.00 -10.81 2.70
CA ALA A 319 8.97 -11.60 2.05
C ALA A 319 9.32 -13.08 2.06
N TRP A 320 8.31 -13.94 2.15
CA TRP A 320 8.44 -15.39 2.18
C TRP A 320 7.52 -16.04 1.15
N ALA A 321 8.09 -16.85 0.26
CA ALA A 321 7.32 -17.63 -0.71
C ALA A 321 6.52 -18.72 0.01
N MET A 322 5.19 -18.62 -0.06
CA MET A 322 4.26 -19.55 0.56
C MET A 322 3.70 -20.52 -0.47
N PRO A 323 3.50 -21.80 -0.14
CA PRO A 323 2.78 -22.69 -1.01
C PRO A 323 1.31 -22.28 -1.09
N CYS A 324 0.73 -22.31 -2.28
CA CYS A 324 -0.70 -22.18 -2.49
C CYS A 324 -1.22 -23.47 -3.11
N LEU A 325 -1.65 -24.41 -2.26
CA LEU A 325 -2.24 -25.65 -2.71
C LEU A 325 -3.73 -25.41 -2.96
N LEU A 326 -4.12 -25.37 -4.24
CA LEU A 326 -5.52 -25.16 -4.63
C LEU A 326 -6.43 -26.36 -4.33
N TYR A 327 -5.84 -27.48 -3.96
CA TYR A 327 -6.54 -28.73 -3.70
C TYR A 327 -6.14 -29.32 -2.35
#